data_81616d1648c46b122cb945a3d1133146
#
_entry.id   81616d1648c46b122cb945a3d1133146
#
_cell.length_a   1.000
_cell.length_b   1.000
_cell.length_c   1.000
_cell.angle_alpha   90.00
_cell.angle_beta   90.00
_cell.angle_gamma   90.00
#
_symmetry.space_group_name_H-M   'P 1'
#
loop_
_entity.id
_entity.type
_entity.pdbx_description
1 polymer ?
#
loop_
_entity_poly.entity_id
_entity_poly.type
_entity_poly.pdbx_seq_one_letter_code
_entity_poly.pdbx_strand_id
1 'polypeptide(L)'
;YRCQAYIMALGVNDVTGILGNSYELGTVDDINIRNYALNKPTFAGWYGAIISKYKEIQPHAKFFLMTMPKGDEDKNRDELYDKHAELINEIAEKFSNCFVLDFRKYAPVYDDAFKKAFFTGGHMNVMGYRMTATMVESYIDYIIRNNPDSFNQTGFIGKLHYNAE
;
A
#
# COMPACT_ATOMS: atom_id res chain seq x y z
N TYR A 1 12.66 2.63 13.76
CA TYR A 1 11.64 3.51 14.34
C TYR A 1 10.38 2.69 14.64
N ARG A 2 9.76 2.96 15.81
CA ARG A 2 8.48 2.35 16.18
C ARG A 2 7.39 3.34 15.81
N CYS A 3 6.54 2.98 14.83
CA CYS A 3 5.42 3.79 14.40
C CYS A 3 4.10 3.07 14.69
N GLN A 4 3.06 3.81 14.96
CA GLN A 4 1.70 3.26 15.13
C GLN A 4 1.08 2.86 13.78
N ALA A 5 1.53 3.49 12.69
CA ALA A 5 1.08 3.23 11.36
C ALA A 5 2.23 3.32 10.35
N TYR A 6 2.16 2.48 9.31
CA TYR A 6 3.09 2.46 8.18
C TYR A 6 2.28 2.53 6.88
N ILE A 7 2.68 3.44 5.99
CA ILE A 7 2.14 3.51 4.63
C ILE A 7 3.18 2.89 3.70
N MET A 8 2.78 1.89 2.93
CA MET A 8 3.65 1.16 2.01
C MET A 8 3.21 1.44 0.57
N ALA A 9 3.93 2.32 -0.11
CA ALA A 9 3.72 2.68 -1.51
C ALA A 9 4.85 2.09 -2.37
N LEU A 10 4.90 0.76 -2.45
CA LEU A 10 5.91 0.01 -3.19
C LEU A 10 5.26 -0.66 -4.40
N GLY A 11 5.99 -0.78 -5.51
CA GLY A 11 5.53 -1.53 -6.68
C GLY A 11 5.95 -0.97 -8.03
N VAL A 12 6.10 0.33 -8.24
CA VAL A 12 6.38 0.91 -9.56
C VAL A 12 7.71 0.41 -10.15
N ASN A 13 8.76 0.36 -9.35
CA ASN A 13 10.05 -0.15 -9.78
C ASN A 13 10.05 -1.68 -9.84
N ASP A 14 9.27 -2.31 -8.98
CA ASP A 14 9.10 -3.77 -8.96
C ASP A 14 8.44 -4.25 -10.25
N VAL A 15 7.38 -3.61 -10.70
CA VAL A 15 6.73 -3.91 -11.99
C VAL A 15 7.73 -3.76 -13.14
N THR A 16 8.58 -2.75 -13.13
CA THR A 16 9.65 -2.59 -14.14
C THR A 16 10.64 -3.76 -14.09
N GLY A 17 11.04 -4.17 -12.89
CA GLY A 17 11.94 -5.33 -12.72
C GLY A 17 11.31 -6.64 -13.17
N ILE A 18 10.02 -6.85 -12.91
CA ILE A 18 9.28 -8.04 -13.35
C ILE A 18 9.17 -8.07 -14.89
N LEU A 19 8.82 -6.95 -15.53
CA LEU A 19 8.79 -6.84 -17.00
C LEU A 19 10.17 -7.07 -17.63
N GLY A 20 11.24 -6.73 -16.92
CA GLY A 20 12.63 -7.00 -17.31
C GLY A 20 13.13 -8.39 -16.91
N ASN A 21 12.26 -9.30 -16.46
CA ASN A 21 12.60 -10.66 -16.00
C ASN A 21 13.69 -10.72 -14.91
N SER A 22 13.80 -9.68 -14.09
CA SER A 22 14.77 -9.64 -12.99
C SER A 22 14.29 -10.46 -11.78
N TYR A 23 12.97 -10.55 -11.57
CA TYR A 23 12.31 -11.36 -10.53
C TYR A 23 10.83 -11.51 -10.84
N GLU A 24 10.09 -12.21 -10.00
CA GLU A 24 8.68 -12.54 -10.18
C GLU A 24 7.79 -11.76 -9.20
N LEU A 25 6.53 -11.53 -9.60
CA LEU A 25 5.50 -10.98 -8.72
C LEU A 25 5.22 -11.94 -7.54
N GLY A 26 5.15 -13.22 -7.83
CA GLY A 26 4.81 -14.24 -6.85
C GLY A 26 3.33 -14.23 -6.45
N THR A 27 3.02 -14.92 -5.37
CA THR A 27 1.68 -15.06 -4.80
C THR A 27 1.73 -15.00 -3.27
N VAL A 28 0.59 -14.92 -2.62
CA VAL A 28 0.51 -14.94 -1.14
C VAL A 28 1.05 -16.24 -0.53
N ASP A 29 1.13 -17.34 -1.30
CA ASP A 29 1.72 -18.60 -0.85
C ASP A 29 3.25 -18.54 -0.71
N ASP A 30 3.87 -17.52 -1.28
CA ASP A 30 5.30 -17.25 -1.11
C ASP A 30 5.62 -16.62 0.24
N ILE A 31 4.60 -16.27 1.03
CA ILE A 31 4.70 -15.61 2.32
C ILE A 31 4.48 -16.60 3.46
N ASN A 32 5.51 -16.84 4.25
CA ASN A 32 5.43 -17.55 5.50
C ASN A 32 5.29 -16.55 6.67
N ILE A 33 4.09 -16.39 7.20
CA ILE A 33 3.80 -15.41 8.27
C ILE A 33 4.45 -15.77 9.62
N ARG A 34 4.88 -17.03 9.82
CA ARG A 34 5.53 -17.48 11.07
C ARG A 34 7.02 -17.27 11.03
N ASN A 35 7.62 -17.31 9.85
CA ASN A 35 9.06 -17.14 9.67
C ASN A 35 9.32 -16.53 8.28
N TYR A 36 9.44 -15.23 8.22
CA TYR A 36 9.66 -14.52 6.96
C TYR A 36 11.01 -14.84 6.28
N ALA A 37 11.96 -15.46 7.00
CA ALA A 37 13.19 -15.93 6.37
C ALA A 37 12.96 -17.10 5.40
N LEU A 38 11.79 -17.73 5.46
CA LEU A 38 11.35 -18.79 4.55
C LEU A 38 10.51 -18.28 3.38
N ASN A 39 10.30 -16.97 3.27
CA ASN A 39 9.61 -16.39 2.13
C ASN A 39 10.40 -16.63 0.85
N LYS A 40 9.68 -16.87 -0.26
CA LYS A 40 10.34 -16.98 -1.55
C LYS A 40 10.86 -15.61 -2.02
N PRO A 41 11.88 -15.59 -2.90
CA PRO A 41 12.49 -14.36 -3.42
C PRO A 41 11.64 -13.74 -4.55
N THR A 42 10.37 -13.46 -4.26
CA THR A 42 9.39 -12.80 -5.12
C THR A 42 8.99 -11.45 -4.52
N PHE A 43 8.32 -10.58 -5.29
CA PHE A 43 7.76 -9.35 -4.75
C PHE A 43 6.85 -9.63 -3.54
N ALA A 44 5.94 -10.61 -3.66
CA ALA A 44 5.05 -11.03 -2.56
C ALA A 44 5.85 -11.42 -1.32
N GLY A 45 6.87 -12.27 -1.47
CA GLY A 45 7.70 -12.73 -0.37
C GLY A 45 8.45 -11.59 0.33
N TRP A 46 9.05 -10.67 -0.42
CA TRP A 46 9.74 -9.51 0.17
C TRP A 46 8.77 -8.53 0.83
N TYR A 47 7.63 -8.28 0.21
CA TYR A 47 6.58 -7.41 0.76
C TYR A 47 6.07 -7.97 2.10
N GLY A 48 5.77 -9.26 2.16
CA GLY A 48 5.37 -9.96 3.38
C GLY A 48 6.47 -9.97 4.46
N ALA A 49 7.74 -10.07 4.05
CA ALA A 49 8.88 -10.00 4.98
C ALA A 49 8.99 -8.62 5.65
N ILE A 50 8.77 -7.54 4.90
CA ILE A 50 8.75 -6.17 5.45
C ILE A 50 7.65 -6.05 6.50
N ILE A 51 6.42 -6.46 6.19
CA ILE A 51 5.30 -6.40 7.13
C ILE A 51 5.61 -7.23 8.38
N SER A 52 6.06 -8.48 8.22
CA SER A 52 6.38 -9.38 9.33
C SER A 52 7.44 -8.79 10.25
N LYS A 53 8.52 -8.26 9.68
CA LYS A 53 9.60 -7.64 10.44
C LYS A 53 9.16 -6.42 11.24
N TYR A 54 8.34 -5.55 10.68
CA TYR A 54 7.80 -4.41 11.41
C TYR A 54 6.80 -4.83 12.48
N LYS A 55 6.04 -5.91 12.26
CA LYS A 55 5.15 -6.49 13.29
C LYS A 55 5.90 -7.09 14.47
N GLU A 56 7.11 -7.62 14.28
CA GLU A 56 7.98 -8.04 15.40
C GLU A 56 8.36 -6.84 16.29
N ILE A 57 8.59 -5.67 15.69
CA ILE A 57 8.96 -4.44 16.40
C ILE A 57 7.73 -3.78 17.05
N GLN A 58 6.61 -3.77 16.36
CA GLN A 58 5.36 -3.13 16.78
C GLN A 58 4.15 -3.99 16.36
N PRO A 59 3.76 -4.98 17.18
CA PRO A 59 2.73 -5.97 16.83
C PRO A 59 1.36 -5.37 16.50
N HIS A 60 1.03 -4.22 17.09
CA HIS A 60 -0.25 -3.55 16.91
C HIS A 60 -0.25 -2.45 15.84
N ALA A 61 0.87 -2.24 15.17
CA ALA A 61 0.94 -1.23 14.10
C ALA A 61 -0.07 -1.54 13.00
N LYS A 62 -0.59 -0.47 12.40
CA LYS A 62 -1.47 -0.52 11.24
C LYS A 62 -0.64 -0.34 9.97
N PHE A 63 -0.96 -1.12 8.95
CA PHE A 63 -0.29 -1.04 7.66
C PHE A 63 -1.32 -0.62 6.60
N PHE A 64 -1.00 0.42 5.87
CA PHE A 64 -1.79 0.91 4.75
C PHE A 64 -1.02 0.61 3.46
N LEU A 65 -1.51 -0.37 2.71
CA LEU A 65 -0.85 -0.91 1.51
C LEU A 65 -1.45 -0.22 0.29
N MET A 66 -0.62 0.49 -0.46
CA MET A 66 -1.09 1.32 -1.57
C MET A 66 -0.93 0.60 -2.91
N THR A 67 -2.00 0.51 -3.69
CA THR A 67 -1.96 0.03 -5.06
C THR A 67 -1.52 1.14 -6.03
N MET A 68 -1.02 0.76 -7.20
CA MET A 68 -0.64 1.72 -8.25
C MET A 68 -1.90 2.29 -8.92
N PRO A 69 -1.99 3.60 -9.17
CA PRO A 69 -3.10 4.20 -9.91
C PRO A 69 -3.13 3.70 -11.36
N LYS A 70 -4.27 3.88 -12.04
CA LYS A 70 -4.36 3.69 -13.49
C LYS A 70 -3.63 4.82 -14.21
N GLY A 71 -3.00 4.50 -15.33
CA GLY A 71 -2.31 5.46 -16.18
C GLY A 71 -2.53 5.12 -17.65
N ASP A 72 -1.82 5.82 -18.51
CA ASP A 72 -1.71 5.58 -19.95
C ASP A 72 -0.51 4.65 -20.26
N GLU A 73 -0.38 3.60 -19.47
CA GLU A 73 0.69 2.61 -19.61
C GLU A 73 0.41 1.69 -20.83
N ASP A 74 1.47 1.05 -21.33
CA ASP A 74 1.26 -0.03 -22.27
C ASP A 74 0.47 -1.19 -21.64
N LYS A 75 -0.19 -1.99 -22.49
CA LYS A 75 -1.10 -3.05 -22.05
C LYS A 75 -0.44 -4.04 -21.09
N ASN A 76 0.80 -4.44 -21.34
CA ASN A 76 1.48 -5.45 -20.50
C ASN A 76 1.75 -4.90 -19.09
N ARG A 77 2.14 -3.64 -19.01
CA ARG A 77 2.37 -2.95 -17.73
C ARG A 77 1.05 -2.73 -16.98
N ASP A 78 0.00 -2.34 -17.70
CA ASP A 78 -1.32 -2.12 -17.11
C ASP A 78 -1.91 -3.41 -16.53
N GLU A 79 -1.83 -4.54 -17.28
CA GLU A 79 -2.23 -5.87 -16.78
C GLU A 79 -1.40 -6.31 -15.56
N LEU A 80 -0.11 -5.97 -15.52
CA LEU A 80 0.74 -6.30 -14.38
C LEU A 80 0.39 -5.43 -13.15
N TYR A 81 0.00 -4.18 -13.35
CA TYR A 81 -0.52 -3.34 -12.27
C TYR A 81 -1.86 -3.84 -11.71
N ASP A 82 -2.73 -4.43 -12.56
CA ASP A 82 -3.95 -5.09 -12.07
C ASP A 82 -3.60 -6.29 -11.19
N LYS A 83 -2.71 -7.17 -11.64
CA LYS A 83 -2.22 -8.31 -10.84
C LYS A 83 -1.53 -7.89 -9.54
N HIS A 84 -0.75 -6.81 -9.61
CA HIS A 84 -0.14 -6.22 -8.41
C HIS A 84 -1.20 -5.73 -7.42
N ALA A 85 -2.26 -5.07 -7.90
CA ALA A 85 -3.33 -4.59 -7.03
C ALA A 85 -4.13 -5.75 -6.39
N GLU A 86 -4.40 -6.81 -7.15
CA GLU A 86 -5.01 -8.04 -6.62
C GLU A 86 -4.13 -8.66 -5.53
N LEU A 87 -2.83 -8.82 -5.78
CA LEU A 87 -1.87 -9.36 -4.81
C LEU A 87 -1.79 -8.49 -3.55
N ILE A 88 -1.81 -7.16 -3.65
CA ILE A 88 -1.81 -6.27 -2.48
C ILE A 88 -3.05 -6.47 -1.62
N ASN A 89 -4.23 -6.70 -2.22
CA ASN A 89 -5.44 -7.03 -1.49
C ASN A 89 -5.31 -8.39 -0.76
N GLU A 90 -4.84 -9.43 -1.45
CA GLU A 90 -4.59 -10.75 -0.86
C GLU A 90 -3.58 -10.69 0.30
N ILE A 91 -2.51 -9.89 0.16
CA ILE A 91 -1.52 -9.67 1.24
C ILE A 91 -2.20 -8.98 2.43
N ALA A 92 -3.04 -7.98 2.21
CA ALA A 92 -3.75 -7.31 3.30
C ALA A 92 -4.68 -8.27 4.06
N GLU A 93 -5.33 -9.20 3.37
CA GLU A 93 -6.17 -10.25 4.00
C GLU A 93 -5.33 -11.26 4.80
N LYS A 94 -4.12 -11.54 4.36
CA LYS A 94 -3.22 -12.51 5.03
C LYS A 94 -2.68 -12.00 6.37
N PHE A 95 -2.58 -10.69 6.55
CA PHE A 95 -2.03 -10.07 7.76
C PHE A 95 -3.09 -9.30 8.55
N SER A 96 -3.10 -9.45 9.87
CA SER A 96 -3.91 -8.60 10.74
C SER A 96 -3.46 -7.13 10.67
N ASN A 97 -4.38 -6.19 10.88
CA ASN A 97 -4.09 -4.76 10.90
C ASN A 97 -3.47 -4.23 9.59
N CYS A 98 -3.78 -4.84 8.45
CA CYS A 98 -3.42 -4.38 7.13
C CYS A 98 -4.68 -3.91 6.39
N PHE A 99 -4.58 -2.77 5.73
CA PHE A 99 -5.67 -2.12 5.00
C PHE A 99 -5.15 -1.65 3.64
N VAL A 100 -5.99 -1.69 2.62
CA VAL A 100 -5.60 -1.30 1.27
C VAL A 100 -6.02 0.14 0.98
N LEU A 101 -5.08 0.95 0.51
CA LEU A 101 -5.34 2.22 -0.16
C LEU A 101 -5.44 1.91 -1.67
N ASP A 102 -6.64 1.58 -2.12
CA ASP A 102 -6.84 1.09 -3.48
C ASP A 102 -6.88 2.24 -4.51
N PHE A 103 -5.70 2.77 -4.82
CA PHE A 103 -5.53 3.81 -5.83
C PHE A 103 -5.80 3.30 -7.25
N ARG A 104 -5.62 1.99 -7.50
CA ARG A 104 -5.96 1.39 -8.78
C ARG A 104 -7.44 1.58 -9.12
N LYS A 105 -8.29 1.51 -8.11
CA LYS A 105 -9.74 1.59 -8.25
C LYS A 105 -10.29 3.00 -8.11
N TYR A 106 -9.74 3.80 -7.20
CA TYR A 106 -10.38 5.03 -6.74
C TYR A 106 -9.60 6.32 -7.02
N ALA A 107 -8.31 6.24 -7.35
CA ALA A 107 -7.56 7.42 -7.72
C ALA A 107 -7.94 7.91 -9.13
N PRO A 108 -7.68 9.18 -9.45
CA PRO A 108 -7.75 9.66 -10.83
C PRO A 108 -6.86 8.84 -11.75
N VAL A 109 -7.22 8.77 -13.03
CA VAL A 109 -6.36 8.17 -14.05
C VAL A 109 -5.18 9.11 -14.32
N TYR A 110 -3.96 8.58 -14.28
CA TYR A 110 -2.73 9.34 -14.55
C TYR A 110 -2.44 9.36 -16.06
N ASP A 111 -3.38 9.97 -16.81
CA ASP A 111 -3.28 10.21 -18.24
C ASP A 111 -2.34 11.39 -18.57
N ASP A 112 -2.18 11.70 -19.85
CA ASP A 112 -1.35 12.81 -20.32
C ASP A 112 -1.73 14.15 -19.71
N ALA A 113 -3.04 14.43 -19.54
CA ALA A 113 -3.53 15.66 -18.94
C ALA A 113 -3.15 15.76 -17.48
N PHE A 114 -3.31 14.66 -16.73
CA PHE A 114 -2.91 14.56 -15.35
C PHE A 114 -1.38 14.71 -15.19
N LYS A 115 -0.61 13.97 -15.99
CA LYS A 115 0.86 14.05 -15.97
C LYS A 115 1.36 15.46 -16.29
N LYS A 116 0.76 16.15 -17.25
CA LYS A 116 1.10 17.54 -17.57
C LYS A 116 0.89 18.51 -16.40
N ALA A 117 -0.16 18.29 -15.60
CA ALA A 117 -0.48 19.14 -14.46
C ALA A 117 0.34 18.81 -13.21
N PHE A 118 0.59 17.54 -12.95
CA PHE A 118 1.06 17.04 -11.65
C PHE A 118 2.43 16.36 -11.68
N PHE A 119 3.09 16.30 -12.84
CA PHE A 119 4.43 15.71 -12.97
C PHE A 119 5.45 16.70 -13.52
N THR A 120 6.70 16.44 -13.21
CA THR A 120 7.88 17.07 -13.83
C THR A 120 8.84 15.97 -14.20
N GLY A 121 8.97 15.69 -15.51
CA GLY A 121 9.66 14.49 -15.96
C GLY A 121 8.95 13.22 -15.51
N GLY A 122 9.69 12.24 -15.00
CA GLY A 122 9.16 10.95 -14.54
C GLY A 122 8.57 10.93 -13.12
N HIS A 123 8.55 12.08 -12.42
CA HIS A 123 8.14 12.17 -11.02
C HIS A 123 7.05 13.23 -10.81
N MET A 124 6.25 13.06 -9.76
CA MET A 124 5.29 14.08 -9.36
C MET A 124 5.98 15.39 -9.03
N ASN A 125 5.35 16.49 -9.41
CA ASN A 125 5.72 17.82 -8.92
C ASN A 125 5.12 18.06 -7.52
N VAL A 126 5.38 19.22 -6.92
CA VAL A 126 4.89 19.57 -5.57
C VAL A 126 3.36 19.46 -5.46
N MET A 127 2.63 19.86 -6.49
CA MET A 127 1.17 19.78 -6.50
C MET A 127 0.68 18.33 -6.60
N GLY A 128 1.36 17.50 -7.37
CA GLY A 128 1.07 16.07 -7.46
C GLY A 128 1.28 15.36 -6.11
N TYR A 129 2.39 15.60 -5.45
CA TYR A 129 2.64 15.05 -4.10
C TYR A 129 1.62 15.54 -3.07
N ARG A 130 1.27 16.83 -3.10
CA ARG A 130 0.27 17.38 -2.18
C ARG A 130 -1.10 16.75 -2.40
N MET A 131 -1.52 16.62 -3.64
CA MET A 131 -2.79 15.98 -3.99
C MET A 131 -2.80 14.51 -3.55
N THR A 132 -1.74 13.76 -3.83
CA THR A 132 -1.60 12.37 -3.40
C THR A 132 -1.68 12.24 -1.88
N ALA A 133 -1.01 13.13 -1.14
CA ALA A 133 -1.07 13.15 0.33
C ALA A 133 -2.50 13.38 0.82
N THR A 134 -3.24 14.31 0.22
CA THR A 134 -4.66 14.57 0.57
C THR A 134 -5.54 13.37 0.27
N MET A 135 -5.31 12.67 -0.85
CA MET A 135 -6.05 11.45 -1.17
C MET A 135 -5.76 10.33 -0.16
N VAL A 136 -4.49 10.13 0.19
CA VAL A 136 -4.06 9.14 1.20
C VAL A 136 -4.71 9.46 2.55
N GLU A 137 -4.66 10.71 3.00
CA GLU A 137 -5.25 11.16 4.25
C GLU A 137 -6.77 10.89 4.29
N SER A 138 -7.48 11.29 3.23
CA SER A 138 -8.93 11.08 3.10
C SER A 138 -9.29 9.60 3.11
N TYR A 139 -8.49 8.77 2.44
CA TYR A 139 -8.74 7.33 2.38
C TYR A 139 -8.45 6.63 3.71
N ILE A 140 -7.40 7.03 4.40
CA ILE A 140 -7.10 6.54 5.75
C ILE A 140 -8.24 6.93 6.70
N ASP A 141 -8.73 8.17 6.67
CA ASP A 141 -9.88 8.60 7.48
C ASP A 141 -11.12 7.74 7.21
N TYR A 142 -11.40 7.45 5.93
CA TYR A 142 -12.47 6.54 5.53
C TYR A 142 -12.28 5.14 6.13
N ILE A 143 -11.07 4.56 6.03
CA ILE A 143 -10.77 3.22 6.59
C ILE A 143 -10.97 3.22 8.10
N ILE A 144 -10.49 4.22 8.81
CA ILE A 144 -10.61 4.35 10.26
C ILE A 144 -12.08 4.38 10.67
N ARG A 145 -12.89 5.21 10.03
CA ARG A 145 -14.32 5.35 10.33
C ARG A 145 -15.12 4.07 10.09
N ASN A 146 -14.70 3.29 9.10
CA ASN A 146 -15.38 2.03 8.75
C ASN A 146 -14.82 0.81 9.52
N ASN A 147 -13.77 0.96 10.32
CA ASN A 147 -13.15 -0.11 11.11
C ASN A 147 -12.87 0.35 12.56
N PRO A 148 -13.87 0.86 13.29
CA PRO A 148 -13.65 1.48 14.61
C PRO A 148 -12.95 0.52 15.59
N ASP A 149 -13.30 -0.74 15.59
CA ASP A 149 -12.73 -1.76 16.49
C ASP A 149 -11.22 -1.97 16.24
N SER A 150 -10.77 -1.82 15.00
CA SER A 150 -9.36 -1.95 14.64
C SER A 150 -8.51 -0.76 15.10
N PHE A 151 -9.12 0.39 15.36
CA PHE A 151 -8.41 1.64 15.67
C PHE A 151 -8.61 2.14 17.11
N ASN A 152 -9.32 1.41 17.94
CA ASN A 152 -9.58 1.78 19.35
C ASN A 152 -8.30 1.99 20.19
N GLN A 153 -7.17 1.45 19.77
CA GLN A 153 -5.90 1.58 20.50
C GLN A 153 -5.04 2.74 20.03
N THR A 154 -5.43 3.45 19.00
CA THR A 154 -4.71 4.64 18.54
C THR A 154 -5.21 5.85 19.31
N GLY A 155 -4.32 6.51 20.02
CA GLY A 155 -4.58 7.42 21.13
C GLY A 155 -5.59 8.54 20.92
N PHE A 156 -5.81 9.05 19.72
CA PHE A 156 -6.81 10.10 19.47
C PHE A 156 -7.97 9.64 18.61
N ILE A 157 -7.89 8.43 18.04
CA ILE A 157 -8.90 7.88 17.14
C ILE A 157 -9.82 6.97 17.94
N GLY A 158 -11.11 7.19 17.86
CA GLY A 158 -12.15 6.38 18.50
C GLY A 158 -12.27 6.53 20.00
N LYS A 159 -11.31 7.12 20.64
CA LYS A 159 -11.36 7.56 22.04
C LYS A 159 -11.05 9.04 22.07
N LEU A 160 -11.98 9.77 21.65
CA LEU A 160 -11.90 11.18 21.89
C LEU A 160 -12.01 11.32 23.38
N HIS A 161 -10.95 11.78 24.00
CA HIS A 161 -10.83 11.98 25.45
C HIS A 161 -11.90 12.90 25.99
N TYR A 162 -12.57 13.56 25.11
CA TYR A 162 -13.76 14.33 25.41
C TYR A 162 -14.95 13.45 25.78
N ASN A 163 -14.89 12.15 25.58
CA ASN A 163 -15.89 11.20 26.06
C ASN A 163 -15.37 10.39 27.25
N ALA A 164 -14.17 10.68 27.71
CA ALA A 164 -13.63 10.10 28.93
C ALA A 164 -14.13 10.91 30.11
N GLU A 165 -15.28 10.58 30.55
CA GLU A 165 -15.77 10.86 31.90
C GLU A 165 -15.53 9.65 32.80
#